data_53a7419c68b063f8edf054792607acab
#
_entry.id   53a7419c68b063f8edf054792607acab
#
_cell.length_a   1.000
_cell.length_b   1.000
_cell.length_c   1.000
_cell.angle_alpha   90.00
_cell.angle_beta   90.00
_cell.angle_gamma   90.00
#
_symmetry.space_group_name_H-M   'P 1'
#
loop_
_entity.id
_entity.type
_entity.pdbx_description
1 polymer ?
#
loop_
_entity_poly.entity_id
_entity_poly.type
_entity_poly.pdbx_seq_one_letter_code
_entity_poly.pdbx_strand_id
1 'polypeptide(L)'
;ALRDHLKDHDVVFRPNEGPQTTFLESPERDILYGGAAGGGKSYALLADVLRDASNPNHRGLLLRRTLAELTELIDKSRQVYTKAFPGAVFKQAKSTWEFPSGAKIWFSYVDDDRDVTRYQGQAFNWIGIDEITQYPTPYTWNYLRSRLRTTDPALGMYMRCTANPGGVGGWWVKKMYLDHAPPGDPFWARDFDNGEILKYPPRHTKAGEPLFLRKFVPARLTDNPYLFDDGQYEAML
;
A
#
# COMPACT_ATOMS: atom_id res chain seq x y z
N ALA A 1 9.91 6.06 26.40
CA ALA A 1 9.05 6.40 27.57
C ALA A 1 7.55 6.16 27.30
N LEU A 2 7.01 6.32 26.06
CA LEU A 2 5.58 6.00 25.78
C LEU A 2 5.36 4.50 25.50
N ARG A 3 6.37 3.78 25.03
CA ARG A 3 6.29 2.33 24.71
C ARG A 3 6.16 1.44 25.96
N ASP A 4 6.58 1.90 27.13
CA ASP A 4 6.68 1.08 28.33
C ASP A 4 5.36 1.00 29.15
N HIS A 5 4.31 1.71 28.72
CA HIS A 5 3.03 1.75 29.44
C HIS A 5 1.88 0.97 28.80
N LEU A 6 2.06 0.51 27.53
CA LEU A 6 1.05 -0.33 26.89
C LEU A 6 1.25 -1.78 27.31
N LYS A 7 0.26 -2.34 28.00
CA LYS A 7 0.22 -3.78 28.25
C LYS A 7 0.09 -4.51 26.92
N ASP A 8 0.72 -5.66 26.74
CA ASP A 8 0.74 -6.42 25.47
C ASP A 8 -0.67 -6.72 24.91
N HIS A 9 -1.69 -6.81 25.75
CA HIS A 9 -3.07 -7.03 25.31
C HIS A 9 -3.76 -5.78 24.71
N ASP A 10 -3.18 -4.60 24.84
CA ASP A 10 -3.68 -3.35 24.22
C ASP A 10 -3.11 -3.14 22.81
N VAL A 11 -2.15 -3.96 22.38
CA VAL A 11 -1.52 -3.88 21.06
C VAL A 11 -2.31 -4.73 20.08
N VAL A 12 -3.03 -4.10 19.17
CA VAL A 12 -3.84 -4.76 18.13
C VAL A 12 -2.99 -5.27 16.98
N PHE A 13 -1.96 -4.53 16.61
CA PHE A 13 -1.01 -4.86 15.55
C PHE A 13 0.39 -4.40 15.92
N ARG A 14 1.36 -5.30 15.82
CA ARG A 14 2.78 -4.98 15.96
C ARG A 14 3.48 -5.38 14.67
N PRO A 15 4.11 -4.43 13.95
CA PRO A 15 4.85 -4.79 12.76
C PRO A 15 6.06 -5.66 13.14
N ASN A 16 6.40 -6.58 12.25
CA ASN A 16 7.67 -7.30 12.34
C ASN A 16 8.83 -6.32 12.17
N GLU A 17 9.91 -6.55 12.90
CA GLU A 17 11.13 -5.77 12.73
C GLU A 17 11.70 -5.94 11.31
N GLY A 18 12.37 -4.90 10.81
CA GLY A 18 12.96 -4.90 9.47
C GLY A 18 12.03 -4.34 8.39
N PRO A 19 11.80 -5.04 7.27
CA PRO A 19 11.11 -4.48 6.11
C PRO A 19 9.68 -4.00 6.36
N GLN A 20 8.92 -4.69 7.21
CA GLN A 20 7.54 -4.29 7.52
C GLN A 20 7.52 -2.96 8.31
N THR A 21 8.39 -2.82 9.31
CA THR A 21 8.56 -1.57 10.04
C THR A 21 9.07 -0.47 9.11
N THR A 22 10.07 -0.76 8.26
CA THR A 22 10.58 0.18 7.26
C THR A 22 9.47 0.69 6.34
N PHE A 23 8.59 -0.18 5.85
CA PHE A 23 7.47 0.21 5.00
C PHE A 23 6.51 1.17 5.72
N LEU A 24 6.14 0.87 6.96
CA LEU A 24 5.18 1.66 7.74
C LEU A 24 5.74 3.01 8.20
N GLU A 25 7.03 3.08 8.48
CA GLU A 25 7.71 4.32 8.94
C GLU A 25 8.16 5.20 7.76
N SER A 26 8.19 4.66 6.55
CA SER A 26 8.69 5.38 5.37
C SER A 26 7.83 6.59 5.01
N PRO A 27 8.44 7.79 4.92
CA PRO A 27 7.74 9.03 4.60
C PRO A 27 7.50 9.21 3.09
N GLU A 28 8.14 8.39 2.25
CA GLU A 28 8.03 8.48 0.81
C GLU A 28 6.58 8.31 0.36
N ARG A 29 6.19 9.06 -0.66
CA ARG A 29 4.80 9.07 -1.14
C ARG A 29 4.44 7.84 -1.96
N ASP A 30 5.40 7.22 -2.61
CA ASP A 30 5.20 6.11 -3.54
C ASP A 30 6.13 4.96 -3.16
N ILE A 31 5.57 3.88 -2.59
CA ILE A 31 6.36 2.76 -2.09
C ILE A 31 5.84 1.44 -2.64
N LEU A 32 6.78 0.63 -3.12
CA LEU A 32 6.58 -0.80 -3.36
C LEU A 32 7.19 -1.60 -2.21
N TYR A 33 6.38 -2.40 -1.54
CA TYR A 33 6.83 -3.42 -0.58
C TYR A 33 6.75 -4.79 -1.27
N GLY A 34 7.87 -5.32 -1.70
CA GLY A 34 7.91 -6.49 -2.58
C GLY A 34 8.96 -7.51 -2.20
N GLY A 35 8.75 -8.75 -2.65
CA GLY A 35 9.64 -9.89 -2.39
C GLY A 35 8.87 -11.15 -2.04
N ALA A 36 9.51 -12.07 -1.31
CA ALA A 36 8.97 -13.40 -1.02
C ALA A 36 7.53 -13.39 -0.49
N ALA A 37 6.77 -14.41 -0.87
CA ALA A 37 5.47 -14.69 -0.27
C ALA A 37 5.62 -14.88 1.25
N GLY A 38 4.57 -14.59 2.00
CA GLY A 38 4.60 -14.75 3.46
C GLY A 38 5.26 -13.59 4.24
N GLY A 39 5.88 -12.60 3.59
CA GLY A 39 6.56 -11.46 4.25
C GLY A 39 5.65 -10.46 4.99
N GLY A 40 4.38 -10.78 5.26
CA GLY A 40 3.47 -9.89 6.00
C GLY A 40 3.00 -8.65 5.23
N LYS A 41 3.18 -8.62 3.90
CA LYS A 41 2.93 -7.44 3.05
C LYS A 41 1.49 -6.93 3.09
N SER A 42 0.50 -7.83 2.97
CA SER A 42 -0.93 -7.44 2.99
C SER A 42 -1.34 -6.87 4.36
N TYR A 43 -0.81 -7.42 5.46
CA TYR A 43 -1.05 -6.86 6.81
C TYR A 43 -0.41 -5.47 6.97
N ALA A 44 0.79 -5.26 6.43
CA ALA A 44 1.43 -3.95 6.42
C ALA A 44 0.58 -2.92 5.65
N LEU A 45 0.03 -3.32 4.50
CA LEU A 45 -0.83 -2.46 3.70
C LEU A 45 -2.14 -2.10 4.45
N LEU A 46 -2.75 -3.10 5.11
CA LEU A 46 -3.92 -2.89 5.97
C LEU A 46 -3.64 -1.97 7.17
N ALA A 47 -2.45 -2.03 7.74
CA ALA A 47 -2.05 -1.16 8.84
C ALA A 47 -1.72 0.26 8.34
N ASP A 48 -1.03 0.39 7.20
CA ASP A 48 -0.60 1.68 6.68
C ASP A 48 -1.77 2.60 6.31
N VAL A 49 -2.86 2.06 5.77
CA VAL A 49 -4.04 2.87 5.43
C VAL A 49 -4.73 3.46 6.65
N LEU A 50 -4.50 2.91 7.84
CA LEU A 50 -5.07 3.43 9.11
C LEU A 50 -4.33 4.66 9.66
N ARG A 51 -3.18 5.04 9.10
CA ARG A 51 -2.33 6.14 9.61
C ARG A 51 -3.10 7.44 9.86
N ASP A 52 -4.07 7.73 9.02
CA ASP A 52 -4.88 8.95 9.08
C ASP A 52 -6.35 8.67 9.44
N ALA A 53 -6.68 7.48 9.94
CA ALA A 53 -8.07 7.08 10.22
C ALA A 53 -8.76 7.93 11.32
N SER A 54 -8.00 8.70 12.09
CA SER A 54 -8.54 9.67 13.05
C SER A 54 -8.94 11.01 12.40
N ASN A 55 -8.55 11.26 11.15
CA ASN A 55 -8.92 12.48 10.42
C ASN A 55 -10.23 12.26 9.63
N PRO A 56 -11.27 13.07 9.82
CA PRO A 56 -12.56 12.90 9.15
C PRO A 56 -12.49 13.02 7.61
N ASN A 57 -11.45 13.65 7.08
CA ASN A 57 -11.24 13.83 5.63
C ASN A 57 -10.41 12.69 5.01
N HIS A 58 -9.95 11.73 5.80
CA HIS A 58 -9.20 10.59 5.25
C HIS A 58 -10.07 9.74 4.31
N ARG A 59 -9.54 9.48 3.12
CA ARG A 59 -10.16 8.69 2.05
C ARG A 59 -9.13 7.70 1.51
N GLY A 60 -9.21 6.47 2.01
CA GLY A 60 -8.35 5.36 1.56
C GLY A 60 -9.05 4.51 0.50
N LEU A 61 -8.31 4.06 -0.50
CA LEU A 61 -8.74 3.05 -1.47
C LEU A 61 -7.77 1.90 -1.46
N LEU A 62 -8.24 0.68 -1.23
CA LEU A 62 -7.44 -0.52 -1.21
C LEU A 62 -7.95 -1.49 -2.28
N LEU A 63 -7.05 -1.94 -3.14
CA LEU A 63 -7.36 -2.70 -4.34
C LEU A 63 -6.67 -4.06 -4.38
N ARG A 64 -7.39 -5.02 -4.92
CA ARG A 64 -6.92 -6.32 -5.39
C ARG A 64 -7.27 -6.53 -6.87
N ARG A 65 -6.68 -7.54 -7.50
CA ARG A 65 -6.99 -7.88 -8.88
C ARG A 65 -8.38 -8.49 -9.01
N THR A 66 -8.76 -9.41 -8.14
CA THR A 66 -10.02 -10.15 -8.21
C THR A 66 -10.88 -9.98 -6.97
N LEU A 67 -12.18 -10.25 -7.10
CA LEU A 67 -13.13 -10.23 -5.99
C LEU A 67 -12.81 -11.31 -4.93
N ALA A 68 -12.36 -12.48 -5.36
CA ALA A 68 -12.02 -13.57 -4.44
C ALA A 68 -10.86 -13.17 -3.51
N GLU A 69 -9.80 -12.61 -4.07
CA GLU A 69 -8.64 -12.11 -3.30
C GLU A 69 -9.01 -10.93 -2.41
N LEU A 70 -9.92 -10.05 -2.88
CA LEU A 70 -10.42 -8.94 -2.09
C LEU A 70 -11.16 -9.41 -0.85
N THR A 71 -11.93 -10.50 -0.94
CA THR A 71 -12.68 -11.07 0.19
C THR A 71 -11.74 -11.47 1.32
N GLU A 72 -10.63 -12.14 1.00
CA GLU A 72 -9.59 -12.49 1.98
C GLU A 72 -9.02 -11.24 2.68
N LEU A 73 -8.77 -10.19 1.92
CA LEU A 73 -8.24 -8.95 2.46
C LEU A 73 -9.25 -8.23 3.37
N ILE A 74 -10.54 -8.26 3.02
CA ILE A 74 -11.63 -7.75 3.86
C ILE A 74 -11.68 -8.52 5.17
N ASP A 75 -11.59 -9.85 5.15
CA ASP A 75 -11.65 -10.67 6.36
C ASP A 75 -10.46 -10.40 7.28
N LYS A 76 -9.26 -10.24 6.73
CA LYS A 76 -8.08 -9.78 7.49
C LYS A 76 -8.31 -8.40 8.12
N SER A 77 -8.90 -7.47 7.37
CA SER A 77 -9.20 -6.12 7.89
C SER A 77 -10.16 -6.14 9.08
N ARG A 78 -11.16 -7.04 9.08
CA ARG A 78 -12.10 -7.20 10.18
C ARG A 78 -11.41 -7.61 11.49
N GLN A 79 -10.39 -8.45 11.41
CA GLN A 79 -9.62 -8.89 12.59
C GLN A 79 -8.86 -7.74 13.26
N VAL A 80 -8.44 -6.74 12.47
CA VAL A 80 -7.61 -5.63 12.93
C VAL A 80 -8.45 -4.39 13.24
N TYR A 81 -9.31 -3.96 12.30
CA TYR A 81 -9.93 -2.62 12.36
C TYR A 81 -10.96 -2.48 13.47
N THR A 82 -11.74 -3.53 13.75
CA THR A 82 -12.72 -3.52 14.84
C THR A 82 -12.08 -3.40 16.22
N LYS A 83 -10.86 -3.94 16.37
CA LYS A 83 -10.10 -3.86 17.61
C LYS A 83 -9.36 -2.53 17.73
N ALA A 84 -8.72 -2.08 16.62
CA ALA A 84 -7.94 -0.85 16.61
C ALA A 84 -8.81 0.41 16.73
N PHE A 85 -10.03 0.36 16.20
CA PHE A 85 -10.98 1.48 16.20
C PHE A 85 -12.36 1.00 16.68
N PRO A 86 -12.61 0.93 17.99
CA PRO A 86 -13.92 0.61 18.52
C PRO A 86 -14.98 1.55 17.92
N GLY A 87 -16.04 0.97 17.34
CA GLY A 87 -17.05 1.72 16.60
C GLY A 87 -16.83 1.86 15.09
N ALA A 88 -15.71 1.38 14.54
CA ALA A 88 -15.57 1.24 13.08
C ALA A 88 -16.54 0.17 12.55
N VAL A 89 -17.19 0.46 11.44
CA VAL A 89 -18.23 -0.40 10.83
C VAL A 89 -17.90 -0.68 9.37
N PHE A 90 -17.93 -1.95 8.99
CA PHE A 90 -17.83 -2.36 7.59
C PHE A 90 -19.22 -2.38 6.93
N LYS A 91 -19.42 -1.53 5.94
CA LYS A 91 -20.63 -1.47 5.12
C LYS A 91 -20.52 -2.44 3.94
N GLN A 92 -21.07 -3.63 4.09
CA GLN A 92 -20.95 -4.72 3.12
C GLN A 92 -21.38 -4.30 1.70
N ALA A 93 -22.53 -3.62 1.56
CA ALA A 93 -23.07 -3.21 0.26
C ALA A 93 -22.16 -2.23 -0.52
N LYS A 94 -21.30 -1.52 0.18
CA LYS A 94 -20.36 -0.54 -0.40
C LYS A 94 -18.90 -0.99 -0.32
N SER A 95 -18.64 -2.15 0.27
CA SER A 95 -17.31 -2.64 0.59
C SER A 95 -16.42 -1.57 1.22
N THR A 96 -16.95 -0.88 2.24
CA THR A 96 -16.33 0.33 2.82
C THR A 96 -16.31 0.24 4.33
N TRP A 97 -15.15 0.51 4.91
CA TRP A 97 -15.02 0.82 6.32
C TRP A 97 -15.35 2.28 6.58
N GLU A 98 -16.22 2.51 7.56
CA GLU A 98 -16.54 3.85 8.11
C GLU A 98 -16.05 3.90 9.56
N PHE A 99 -15.25 4.91 9.86
CA PHE A 99 -14.65 5.11 11.18
C PHE A 99 -15.42 6.15 11.99
N PRO A 100 -15.35 6.11 13.33
CA PRO A 100 -16.01 7.10 14.19
C PRO A 100 -15.60 8.55 13.89
N SER A 101 -14.40 8.77 13.39
CA SER A 101 -13.90 10.08 12.95
C SER A 101 -14.63 10.64 11.73
N GLY A 102 -15.27 9.79 10.90
CA GLY A 102 -15.78 10.11 9.57
C GLY A 102 -14.84 9.71 8.43
N ALA A 103 -13.66 9.19 8.74
CA ALA A 103 -12.76 8.59 7.75
C ALA A 103 -13.42 7.40 7.05
N LYS A 104 -13.04 7.16 5.79
CA LYS A 104 -13.56 6.05 5.00
C LYS A 104 -12.45 5.36 4.23
N ILE A 105 -12.50 4.02 4.21
CA ILE A 105 -11.60 3.18 3.44
C ILE A 105 -12.43 2.24 2.57
N TRP A 106 -12.30 2.38 1.26
CA TRP A 106 -12.96 1.52 0.28
C TRP A 106 -12.08 0.32 -0.06
N PHE A 107 -12.69 -0.84 -0.09
CA PHE A 107 -12.10 -2.08 -0.58
C PHE A 107 -12.70 -2.39 -1.94
N SER A 108 -11.90 -2.58 -2.96
CA SER A 108 -12.40 -2.79 -4.31
C SER A 108 -11.45 -3.66 -5.13
N TYR A 109 -11.88 -4.05 -6.31
CA TYR A 109 -11.06 -4.81 -7.25
C TYR A 109 -11.13 -4.19 -8.65
N VAL A 110 -10.11 -4.45 -9.46
CA VAL A 110 -10.02 -4.04 -10.86
C VAL A 110 -9.56 -5.24 -11.67
N ASP A 111 -10.53 -5.95 -12.23
CA ASP A 111 -10.29 -7.16 -13.02
C ASP A 111 -9.86 -6.82 -14.45
N ASP A 112 -10.44 -5.79 -15.03
CA ASP A 112 -10.07 -5.24 -16.34
C ASP A 112 -9.63 -3.78 -16.19
N ASP A 113 -8.65 -3.36 -16.99
CA ASP A 113 -8.15 -1.98 -16.96
C ASP A 113 -9.25 -0.92 -17.16
N ARG A 114 -10.32 -1.26 -17.92
CA ARG A 114 -11.48 -0.38 -18.11
C ARG A 114 -12.27 -0.12 -16.80
N ASP A 115 -12.24 -1.05 -15.88
CA ASP A 115 -12.96 -0.93 -14.60
C ASP A 115 -12.44 0.22 -13.74
N VAL A 116 -11.19 0.62 -13.92
CA VAL A 116 -10.59 1.72 -13.16
C VAL A 116 -11.29 3.06 -13.42
N THR A 117 -12.00 3.20 -14.55
CA THR A 117 -12.74 4.42 -14.89
C THR A 117 -13.89 4.72 -13.93
N ARG A 118 -14.37 3.72 -13.16
CA ARG A 118 -15.36 3.93 -12.07
C ARG A 118 -14.91 4.92 -11.01
N TYR A 119 -13.61 5.17 -10.89
CA TYR A 119 -13.03 6.15 -9.98
C TYR A 119 -12.94 7.56 -10.57
N GLN A 120 -13.50 7.78 -11.76
CA GLN A 120 -13.56 9.11 -12.35
C GLN A 120 -14.31 10.07 -11.43
N GLY A 121 -13.73 11.26 -11.20
CA GLY A 121 -14.30 12.25 -10.29
C GLY A 121 -14.02 12.03 -8.81
N GLN A 122 -13.57 10.84 -8.39
CA GLN A 122 -13.22 10.56 -7.00
C GLN A 122 -11.83 11.09 -6.64
N ALA A 123 -11.60 11.28 -5.34
CA ALA A 123 -10.35 11.73 -4.77
C ALA A 123 -10.02 10.91 -3.53
N PHE A 124 -8.77 10.49 -3.42
CA PHE A 124 -8.24 9.73 -2.30
C PHE A 124 -6.93 10.37 -1.85
N ASN A 125 -6.67 10.36 -0.56
CA ASN A 125 -5.34 10.75 -0.05
C ASN A 125 -4.42 9.54 0.15
N TRP A 126 -4.98 8.33 0.16
CA TRP A 126 -4.22 7.09 0.25
C TRP A 126 -4.78 6.05 -0.73
N ILE A 127 -3.93 5.45 -1.54
CA ILE A 127 -4.29 4.37 -2.47
C ILE A 127 -3.31 3.22 -2.29
N GLY A 128 -3.84 2.04 -2.01
CA GLY A 128 -3.09 0.80 -1.92
C GLY A 128 -3.47 -0.19 -3.03
N ILE A 129 -2.47 -0.79 -3.66
CA ILE A 129 -2.67 -1.90 -4.62
C ILE A 129 -1.90 -3.11 -4.10
N ASP A 130 -2.63 -4.10 -3.64
CA ASP A 130 -2.04 -5.35 -3.21
C ASP A 130 -1.80 -6.27 -4.41
N GLU A 131 -0.65 -6.93 -4.45
CA GLU A 131 -0.20 -7.80 -5.56
C GLU A 131 -0.16 -7.10 -6.93
N ILE A 132 0.47 -5.94 -7.00
CA ILE A 132 0.48 -5.08 -8.19
C ILE A 132 1.04 -5.77 -9.45
N THR A 133 1.88 -6.79 -9.30
CA THR A 133 2.42 -7.59 -10.40
C THR A 133 1.38 -8.45 -11.12
N GLN A 134 0.17 -8.57 -10.60
CA GLN A 134 -0.94 -9.23 -11.28
C GLN A 134 -1.56 -8.35 -12.39
N TYR A 135 -1.28 -7.05 -12.42
CA TYR A 135 -1.77 -6.14 -13.45
C TYR A 135 -0.80 -6.15 -14.65
N PRO A 136 -1.27 -6.52 -15.86
CA PRO A 136 -0.38 -6.70 -17.02
C PRO A 136 0.31 -5.42 -17.47
N THR A 137 -0.31 -4.27 -17.25
CA THR A 137 0.18 -2.96 -17.65
C THR A 137 0.14 -1.96 -16.49
N PRO A 138 0.88 -0.85 -16.56
CA PRO A 138 0.83 0.19 -15.55
C PRO A 138 -0.43 1.07 -15.64
N TYR A 139 -1.38 0.78 -16.52
CA TYR A 139 -2.54 1.65 -16.78
C TYR A 139 -3.37 1.92 -15.53
N THR A 140 -3.78 0.88 -14.81
CA THR A 140 -4.56 1.00 -13.56
C THR A 140 -3.80 1.85 -12.53
N TRP A 141 -2.51 1.60 -12.35
CA TRP A 141 -1.66 2.35 -11.43
C TRP A 141 -1.57 3.84 -11.83
N ASN A 142 -1.30 4.14 -13.10
CA ASN A 142 -1.22 5.51 -13.62
C ASN A 142 -2.55 6.25 -13.47
N TYR A 143 -3.66 5.60 -13.80
CA TYR A 143 -4.99 6.20 -13.67
C TYR A 143 -5.31 6.56 -12.21
N LEU A 144 -5.07 5.64 -11.29
CA LEU A 144 -5.36 5.84 -9.87
C LEU A 144 -4.45 6.91 -9.25
N ARG A 145 -3.21 7.00 -9.68
CA ARG A 145 -2.31 8.06 -9.23
C ARG A 145 -2.87 9.45 -9.54
N SER A 146 -3.57 9.63 -10.65
CA SER A 146 -4.26 10.89 -10.97
C SER A 146 -5.45 11.19 -10.03
N ARG A 147 -5.91 10.21 -9.26
CA ARG A 147 -6.96 10.35 -8.25
C ARG A 147 -6.40 10.65 -6.86
N LEU A 148 -5.08 10.56 -6.71
CA LEU A 148 -4.38 10.81 -5.45
C LEU A 148 -4.30 12.32 -5.18
N ARG A 149 -5.23 12.83 -4.40
CA ARG A 149 -5.36 14.26 -4.08
C ARG A 149 -6.14 14.48 -2.80
N THR A 150 -5.82 15.55 -2.09
CA THR A 150 -6.54 16.03 -0.92
C THR A 150 -6.51 17.54 -0.86
N THR A 151 -7.52 18.14 -0.25
CA THR A 151 -7.56 19.59 0.07
C THR A 151 -7.25 19.83 1.55
N ASP A 152 -7.14 18.76 2.35
CA ASP A 152 -6.78 18.86 3.76
C ASP A 152 -5.24 18.88 3.89
N PRO A 153 -4.64 20.00 4.37
CA PRO A 153 -3.19 20.12 4.50
C PRO A 153 -2.60 19.19 5.58
N ALA A 154 -3.42 18.66 6.47
CA ALA A 154 -2.99 17.69 7.50
C ALA A 154 -2.81 16.27 6.93
N LEU A 155 -3.32 15.99 5.73
CA LEU A 155 -3.25 14.69 5.10
C LEU A 155 -2.12 14.61 4.07
N GLY A 156 -1.28 13.59 4.21
CA GLY A 156 -0.35 13.19 3.15
C GLY A 156 -1.07 12.49 1.99
N MET A 157 -0.40 12.45 0.84
CA MET A 157 -0.83 11.67 -0.33
C MET A 157 0.09 10.47 -0.49
N TYR A 158 -0.47 9.25 -0.45
CA TYR A 158 0.33 8.03 -0.44
C TYR A 158 -0.16 7.01 -1.46
N MET A 159 0.77 6.51 -2.28
CA MET A 159 0.61 5.35 -3.14
C MET A 159 1.40 4.20 -2.52
N ARG A 160 0.73 3.13 -2.17
CA ARG A 160 1.32 1.97 -1.49
C ARG A 160 1.03 0.71 -2.30
N CYS A 161 2.07 0.03 -2.71
CA CYS A 161 1.92 -1.19 -3.50
C CYS A 161 2.62 -2.35 -2.81
N THR A 162 2.07 -3.56 -2.97
CA THR A 162 2.78 -4.78 -2.61
C THR A 162 2.99 -5.65 -3.85
N ALA A 163 3.98 -6.51 -3.82
CA ALA A 163 4.26 -7.46 -4.90
C ALA A 163 4.90 -8.74 -4.39
N ASN A 164 4.53 -9.86 -5.02
CA ASN A 164 5.32 -11.07 -5.03
C ASN A 164 6.18 -11.11 -6.30
N PRO A 165 7.31 -11.84 -6.31
CA PRO A 165 8.09 -12.08 -7.51
C PRO A 165 7.25 -12.78 -8.58
N GLY A 166 7.53 -12.48 -9.83
CA GLY A 166 6.76 -13.02 -10.97
C GLY A 166 5.53 -12.18 -11.28
N GLY A 167 4.50 -12.84 -11.84
CA GLY A 167 3.28 -12.17 -12.33
C GLY A 167 3.48 -11.47 -13.67
N VAL A 168 2.36 -11.33 -14.39
CA VAL A 168 2.35 -10.78 -15.77
C VAL A 168 2.84 -9.34 -15.86
N GLY A 169 2.70 -8.57 -14.78
CA GLY A 169 3.13 -7.18 -14.67
C GLY A 169 4.52 -6.98 -14.09
N GLY A 170 5.24 -8.05 -13.78
CA GLY A 170 6.56 -7.95 -13.15
C GLY A 170 7.54 -7.09 -13.92
N TRP A 171 7.47 -7.10 -15.25
CA TRP A 171 8.33 -6.32 -16.13
C TRP A 171 8.22 -4.80 -15.93
N TRP A 172 7.00 -4.25 -15.84
CA TRP A 172 6.80 -2.82 -15.65
C TRP A 172 7.01 -2.39 -14.20
N VAL A 173 6.62 -3.25 -13.24
CA VAL A 173 6.88 -3.00 -11.81
C VAL A 173 8.38 -2.94 -11.54
N LYS A 174 9.16 -3.86 -12.11
CA LYS A 174 10.62 -3.82 -12.04
C LYS A 174 11.17 -2.51 -12.60
N LYS A 175 10.75 -2.14 -13.81
CA LYS A 175 11.16 -0.89 -14.46
C LYS A 175 10.80 0.34 -13.63
N MET A 176 9.66 0.34 -12.92
CA MET A 176 9.21 1.49 -12.14
C MET A 176 9.93 1.66 -10.80
N TYR A 177 10.26 0.55 -10.13
CA TYR A 177 10.68 0.62 -8.73
C TYR A 177 12.10 0.08 -8.48
N LEU A 178 12.57 -0.90 -9.26
CA LEU A 178 13.79 -1.62 -8.93
C LEU A 178 15.01 -1.17 -9.73
N ASP A 179 14.81 -0.70 -10.97
CA ASP A 179 15.91 -0.42 -11.89
C ASP A 179 16.64 0.92 -11.65
N HIS A 180 16.20 1.72 -10.67
CA HIS A 180 16.65 3.10 -10.50
C HIS A 180 17.52 3.37 -9.28
N ALA A 181 17.37 2.59 -8.22
CA ALA A 181 18.12 2.73 -6.99
C ALA A 181 18.31 1.36 -6.32
N PRO A 182 19.32 1.20 -5.45
CA PRO A 182 19.43 0.02 -4.62
C PRO A 182 18.16 -0.18 -3.77
N PRO A 183 17.79 -1.43 -3.44
CA PRO A 183 16.69 -1.70 -2.53
C PRO A 183 16.86 -0.95 -1.21
N GLY A 184 15.79 -0.28 -0.77
CA GLY A 184 15.78 0.54 0.44
C GLY A 184 16.12 2.01 0.22
N ASP A 185 16.80 2.36 -0.85
CA ASP A 185 17.16 3.75 -1.16
C ASP A 185 16.04 4.46 -1.92
N PRO A 186 15.61 5.66 -1.47
CA PRO A 186 14.62 6.43 -2.20
C PRO A 186 15.23 7.13 -3.42
N PHE A 187 14.40 7.37 -4.43
CA PHE A 187 14.77 8.14 -5.59
C PHE A 187 13.62 9.00 -6.08
N TRP A 188 13.93 10.16 -6.67
CA TRP A 188 12.94 11.01 -7.32
C TRP A 188 12.65 10.49 -8.73
N ALA A 189 11.38 10.33 -9.06
CA ALA A 189 10.95 9.86 -10.36
C ALA A 189 9.88 10.77 -10.95
N ARG A 190 9.97 10.98 -12.26
CA ARG A 190 8.90 11.49 -13.11
C ARG A 190 8.55 10.41 -14.10
N ASP A 191 7.27 10.05 -14.13
CA ASP A 191 6.77 9.06 -15.07
C ASP A 191 6.16 9.79 -16.28
N PHE A 192 6.49 9.30 -17.47
CA PHE A 192 5.90 9.73 -18.72
C PHE A 192 4.84 8.74 -19.19
N ASP A 193 3.91 9.19 -20.01
CA ASP A 193 2.83 8.36 -20.57
C ASP A 193 3.37 7.18 -21.40
N ASN A 194 4.58 7.32 -21.97
CA ASN A 194 5.27 6.25 -22.70
C ASN A 194 5.96 5.21 -21.79
N GLY A 195 5.80 5.31 -20.47
CA GLY A 195 6.45 4.43 -19.51
C GLY A 195 7.93 4.71 -19.26
N GLU A 196 8.44 5.85 -19.73
CA GLU A 196 9.76 6.32 -19.41
C GLU A 196 9.78 6.92 -18.00
N ILE A 197 10.85 6.65 -17.27
CA ILE A 197 11.07 7.18 -15.92
C ILE A 197 12.34 7.99 -15.94
N LEU A 198 12.25 9.27 -15.61
CA LEU A 198 13.43 10.10 -15.39
C LEU A 198 13.76 10.12 -13.89
N LYS A 199 15.00 9.73 -13.59
CA LYS A 199 15.58 9.89 -12.27
C LYS A 199 16.13 11.31 -12.12
N TYR A 200 15.61 12.04 -11.15
CA TYR A 200 16.11 13.38 -10.81
C TYR A 200 16.92 13.32 -9.51
N PRO A 201 18.05 14.05 -9.45
CA PRO A 201 18.69 14.36 -8.17
C PRO A 201 17.75 15.18 -7.28
N PRO A 202 17.77 15.02 -5.95
CA PRO A 202 16.83 15.67 -5.02
C PRO A 202 16.78 17.20 -5.10
N ARG A 203 17.80 17.83 -5.69
CA ARG A 203 17.96 19.30 -5.76
C ARG A 203 17.55 19.93 -7.09
N HIS A 204 17.04 19.18 -8.07
CA HIS A 204 16.77 19.67 -9.42
C HIS A 204 15.31 19.55 -9.84
N THR A 205 14.38 19.70 -8.90
CA THR A 205 12.96 19.80 -9.22
C THR A 205 12.69 21.16 -9.85
N LYS A 206 12.33 21.19 -11.14
CA LYS A 206 11.77 22.40 -11.73
C LYS A 206 10.43 22.68 -11.04
N ALA A 207 10.20 23.93 -10.67
CA ALA A 207 8.92 24.34 -10.07
C ALA A 207 7.76 23.95 -10.97
N GLY A 208 6.79 23.19 -10.44
CA GLY A 208 5.59 22.76 -11.16
C GLY A 208 5.66 21.37 -11.81
N GLU A 209 6.77 20.65 -11.73
CA GLU A 209 6.84 19.28 -12.21
C GLU A 209 6.38 18.28 -11.12
N PRO A 210 5.47 17.36 -11.44
CA PRO A 210 5.02 16.34 -10.49
C PRO A 210 6.12 15.28 -10.31
N LEU A 211 6.98 15.47 -9.35
CA LEU A 211 7.97 14.48 -8.94
C LEU A 211 7.47 13.69 -7.75
N PHE A 212 7.72 12.40 -7.80
CA PHE A 212 7.39 11.48 -6.71
C PHE A 212 8.67 10.93 -6.10
N LEU A 213 8.77 11.03 -4.77
CA LEU A 213 9.78 10.30 -4.04
C LEU A 213 9.32 8.86 -3.92
N ARG A 214 10.04 7.98 -4.59
CA ARG A 214 9.72 6.55 -4.75
C ARG A 214 10.73 5.69 -4.03
N LYS A 215 10.27 4.56 -3.48
CA LYS A 215 11.13 3.61 -2.77
C LYS A 215 10.67 2.19 -2.98
N PHE A 216 11.61 1.27 -3.11
CA PHE A 216 11.39 -0.16 -3.03
C PHE A 216 11.86 -0.69 -1.68
N VAL A 217 10.96 -1.32 -0.92
CA VAL A 217 11.28 -2.02 0.32
C VAL A 217 11.28 -3.52 0.03
N PRO A 218 12.44 -4.19 0.07
CA PRO A 218 12.52 -5.62 -0.20
C PRO A 218 12.03 -6.43 0.99
N ALA A 219 11.27 -7.52 0.74
CA ALA A 219 10.85 -8.49 1.74
C ALA A 219 11.45 -9.86 1.45
N ARG A 220 11.89 -10.56 2.47
CA ARG A 220 12.34 -11.95 2.45
C ARG A 220 11.39 -12.80 3.31
N LEU A 221 11.36 -14.09 3.06
CA LEU A 221 10.59 -15.01 3.90
C LEU A 221 11.07 -14.98 5.37
N THR A 222 12.38 -14.88 5.57
CA THR A 222 13.03 -14.76 6.88
C THR A 222 12.62 -13.54 7.69
N ASP A 223 12.01 -12.53 7.05
CA ASP A 223 11.54 -11.32 7.73
C ASP A 223 10.19 -11.53 8.45
N ASN A 224 9.57 -12.71 8.29
CA ASN A 224 8.33 -13.07 8.97
C ASN A 224 8.55 -14.24 9.94
N PRO A 225 8.78 -13.96 11.22
CA PRO A 225 9.05 -15.01 12.21
C PRO A 225 7.91 -16.02 12.34
N TYR A 226 6.66 -15.60 12.15
CA TYR A 226 5.48 -16.47 12.25
C TYR A 226 5.43 -17.60 11.20
N LEU A 227 6.13 -17.45 10.09
CA LEU A 227 6.18 -18.45 9.03
C LEU A 227 7.56 -19.13 8.92
N PHE A 228 8.60 -18.44 9.37
CA PHE A 228 9.97 -18.94 9.31
C PHE A 228 10.28 -19.91 10.46
N ASP A 229 9.82 -19.61 11.67
CA ASP A 229 10.12 -20.42 12.86
C ASP A 229 9.50 -21.83 12.80
N ASP A 230 8.48 -22.04 11.98
CA ASP A 230 7.84 -23.35 11.78
C ASP A 230 8.60 -24.26 10.78
N GLY A 231 9.43 -23.69 9.90
CA GLY A 231 10.20 -24.43 8.87
C GLY A 231 9.37 -25.18 7.82
N GLN A 232 8.07 -25.35 8.05
CA GLN A 232 7.16 -26.07 7.17
C GLN A 232 6.82 -25.26 5.92
N TYR A 233 6.71 -23.96 6.05
CA TYR A 233 6.34 -23.09 4.94
C TYR A 233 7.45 -22.97 3.89
N GLU A 234 8.72 -22.96 4.32
CA GLU A 234 9.87 -22.96 3.41
C GLU A 234 9.95 -24.26 2.59
N ALA A 235 9.55 -25.37 3.18
CA ALA A 235 9.53 -26.66 2.50
C ALA A 235 8.41 -26.81 1.46
N MET A 236 7.40 -25.91 1.47
CA MET A 236 6.27 -25.92 0.53
C MET A 236 6.47 -24.96 -0.66
N LEU A 237 7.47 -24.08 -0.62
CA LEU A 237 7.81 -23.13 -1.67
C LEU A 237 8.82 -23.73 -2.65
#